data_1468e56d92aade4882a5899d65188d0a
#
_entry.id   1468e56d92aade4882a5899d65188d0a
#
_cell.length_a   1.000
_cell.length_b   1.000
_cell.length_c   1.000
_cell.angle_alpha   90.00
_cell.angle_beta   90.00
_cell.angle_gamma   90.00
#
_symmetry.space_group_name_H-M   'P 1'
#
loop_
_entity.id
_entity.type
_entity.pdbx_description
1 polymer ?
#
loop_
_entity_poly.entity_id
_entity_poly.type
_entity_poly.pdbx_seq_one_letter_code
_entity_poly.pdbx_strand_id
1 'polypeptide(L)' 'MIHVICTITIASGRRVDFIAEFNRIVPEVLAEKGCLEYGPTIDVETGIDRQAGQEDNVVVIVEKWETLE' A
#
# COMPACT_ATOMS: atom_id res chain seq x y z
N MET A 1 0.89 18.76 -3.48
CA MET A 1 1.18 17.32 -3.34
C MET A 1 0.13 16.64 -2.48
N ILE A 2 -0.38 15.54 -2.96
CA ILE A 2 -1.46 14.79 -2.29
C ILE A 2 -0.94 13.44 -1.86
N HIS A 3 -1.17 13.05 -0.62
CA HIS A 3 -0.88 11.71 -0.12
C HIS A 3 -2.19 10.97 0.08
N VAL A 4 -2.26 9.73 -0.37
CA VAL A 4 -3.43 8.87 -0.16
C VAL A 4 -2.97 7.63 0.59
N ILE A 5 -3.68 7.28 1.65
CA ILE A 5 -3.40 6.09 2.43
C ILE A 5 -4.70 5.29 2.50
N CYS A 6 -4.68 4.08 1.95
CA CYS A 6 -5.85 3.23 1.90
C CYS A 6 -5.55 1.91 2.62
N THR A 7 -6.29 1.62 3.68
CA THR A 7 -6.13 0.39 4.44
C THR A 7 -7.12 -0.65 3.93
N ILE A 8 -6.61 -1.80 3.51
CA ILE A 8 -7.44 -2.86 2.95
C ILE A 8 -7.27 -4.11 3.80
N THR A 9 -8.40 -4.68 4.25
CA THR A 9 -8.39 -5.96 4.96
C THR A 9 -8.61 -7.08 3.94
N ILE A 10 -7.68 -8.03 3.90
CA ILE A 10 -7.66 -9.11 2.93
C ILE A 10 -8.18 -10.38 3.60
N ALA A 11 -8.79 -11.26 2.82
CA ALA A 11 -9.22 -12.56 3.32
C ALA A 11 -8.02 -13.29 3.94
N SER A 12 -8.28 -14.02 5.01
CA SER A 12 -7.22 -14.71 5.76
C SER A 12 -6.37 -15.58 4.85
N GLY A 13 -5.04 -15.41 4.95
CA GLY A 13 -4.10 -16.20 4.18
C GLY A 13 -3.92 -15.78 2.73
N ARG A 14 -4.57 -14.70 2.28
CA ARG A 14 -4.53 -14.28 0.88
C ARG A 14 -3.68 -13.04 0.63
N ARG A 15 -2.97 -12.54 1.65
CA ARG A 15 -2.19 -11.31 1.49
C ARG A 15 -1.10 -11.42 0.42
N VAL A 16 -0.39 -12.54 0.38
CA VAL A 16 0.68 -12.74 -0.61
C VAL A 16 0.09 -12.71 -2.03
N ASP A 17 -1.03 -13.40 -2.24
CA ASP A 17 -1.69 -13.41 -3.54
C ASP A 17 -2.18 -12.03 -3.94
N PHE A 18 -2.75 -11.29 -2.98
CA PHE A 18 -3.22 -9.93 -3.23
C PHE A 18 -2.08 -9.01 -3.64
N ILE A 19 -0.97 -9.07 -2.93
CA ILE A 19 0.18 -8.22 -3.23
C ILE A 19 0.75 -8.55 -4.61
N ALA A 20 0.83 -9.84 -4.96
CA ALA A 20 1.32 -10.24 -6.26
C ALA A 20 0.45 -9.67 -7.39
N GLU A 21 -0.88 -9.75 -7.24
CA GLU A 21 -1.79 -9.19 -8.22
C GLU A 21 -1.72 -7.66 -8.26
N PHE A 22 -1.62 -7.02 -7.09
CA PHE A 22 -1.52 -5.58 -7.02
C PHE A 22 -0.25 -5.08 -7.69
N ASN A 23 0.88 -5.76 -7.47
CA ASN A 23 2.15 -5.36 -8.06
C ASN A 23 2.15 -5.43 -9.60
N ARG A 24 1.25 -6.21 -10.18
CA ARG A 24 1.14 -6.27 -11.64
C ARG A 24 0.63 -4.97 -12.23
N ILE A 25 -0.18 -4.22 -11.48
CA ILE A 25 -0.74 -2.96 -11.98
C ILE A 25 0.07 -1.73 -11.55
N VAL A 26 0.96 -1.88 -10.57
CA VAL A 26 1.74 -0.76 -10.05
C VAL A 26 2.49 0.01 -11.15
N PRO A 27 3.19 -0.65 -12.09
CA PRO A 27 3.89 0.10 -13.14
C PRO A 27 2.95 0.95 -14.00
N GLU A 28 1.73 0.47 -14.24
CA GLU A 28 0.76 1.21 -15.05
C GLU A 28 0.31 2.48 -14.34
N VAL A 29 0.07 2.38 -13.02
CA VAL A 29 -0.34 3.54 -12.24
C VAL A 29 0.81 4.53 -12.11
N LEU A 30 2.04 4.04 -11.89
CA LEU A 30 3.21 4.91 -11.81
C LEU A 30 3.46 5.67 -13.11
N ALA A 31 3.01 5.14 -14.24
CA ALA A 31 3.14 5.82 -15.52
C ALA A 31 2.09 6.91 -15.73
N GLU A 32 1.08 7.01 -14.87
CA GLU A 32 0.05 8.04 -14.99
C GLU A 32 0.64 9.40 -14.65
N LYS A 33 0.18 10.43 -15.38
CA LYS A 33 0.64 11.79 -15.17
C LYS A 33 0.34 12.25 -13.75
N GLY A 34 1.36 12.74 -13.07
CA GLY A 34 1.22 13.27 -11.71
C GLY A 34 1.39 12.24 -10.61
N CYS A 35 1.53 10.97 -10.95
CA CYS A 35 1.77 9.94 -9.95
C CYS A 35 3.24 9.94 -9.53
N LEU A 36 3.51 10.20 -8.26
CA LEU A 36 4.86 10.23 -7.72
C LEU A 36 5.22 8.96 -6.99
N GLU A 37 4.24 8.31 -6.37
CA GLU A 37 4.45 7.09 -5.60
C GLU A 37 3.16 6.29 -5.56
N TYR A 38 3.25 4.98 -5.67
CA TYR A 38 2.09 4.10 -5.61
C TYR A 38 2.56 2.68 -5.31
N GLY A 39 2.06 2.10 -4.24
CA GLY A 39 2.43 0.72 -3.93
C GLY A 39 1.81 0.20 -2.65
N PRO A 40 1.84 -1.11 -2.46
CA PRO A 40 1.35 -1.75 -1.24
C PRO A 40 2.43 -1.75 -0.16
N THR A 41 2.00 -1.69 1.10
CA THR A 41 2.87 -1.84 2.26
C THR A 41 2.25 -2.83 3.23
N ILE A 42 3.07 -3.45 4.06
CA ILE A 42 2.60 -4.37 5.10
C ILE A 42 3.23 -3.97 6.44
N ASP A 43 2.61 -4.45 7.51
CA ASP A 43 3.14 -4.21 8.85
C ASP A 43 4.41 -5.03 9.07
N VAL A 44 5.41 -4.41 9.68
CA VAL A 44 6.67 -5.04 10.03
C VAL A 44 7.01 -4.69 11.47
N GLU A 45 7.51 -5.65 12.24
CA GLU A 45 7.97 -5.39 13.59
C GLU A 45 9.22 -4.51 13.54
N THR A 46 9.15 -3.33 14.16
CA THR A 46 10.27 -2.38 14.13
C THR A 46 10.97 -2.21 15.47
N GLY A 47 10.39 -2.75 16.54
CA GLY A 47 10.93 -2.53 17.88
C GLY A 47 10.60 -1.15 18.48
N ILE A 48 9.78 -0.36 17.79
CA ILE A 48 9.33 0.94 18.31
C ILE A 48 8.18 0.72 19.29
N ASP A 49 8.32 1.26 20.51
CA ASP A 49 7.35 1.03 21.58
C ASP A 49 5.91 1.45 21.22
N ARG A 50 5.77 2.45 20.38
CA ARG A 50 4.46 2.99 20.01
C ARG A 50 3.87 2.35 18.75
N GLN A 51 4.54 1.37 18.19
CA GLN A 51 4.04 0.72 17.00
C GLN A 51 2.79 -0.10 17.34
N ALA A 52 1.75 0.01 16.50
CA ALA A 52 0.58 -0.85 16.60
C ALA A 52 0.98 -2.29 16.31
N GLY A 53 0.24 -3.25 16.84
CA GLY A 53 0.49 -4.66 16.57
C GLY A 53 0.44 -4.96 15.07
N GLN A 54 1.16 -6.00 14.66
CA GLN A 54 1.15 -6.43 13.26
C GLN A 54 -0.21 -7.04 12.90
N GLU A 55 -0.67 -6.70 11.70
CA GLU A 55 -1.93 -7.22 11.16
C GLU A 55 -1.61 -8.05 9.91
N ASP A 56 -1.72 -9.36 10.01
CA ASP A 56 -1.31 -10.28 8.94
C ASP A 56 -2.19 -10.20 7.70
N ASN A 57 -3.42 -9.72 7.85
CA ASN A 57 -4.39 -9.70 6.76
C ASN A 57 -4.67 -8.27 6.27
N VAL A 58 -3.80 -7.33 6.60
CA VAL A 58 -3.97 -5.94 6.22
C VAL A 58 -2.86 -5.51 5.26
N VAL A 59 -3.26 -4.79 4.22
CA VAL A 59 -2.32 -4.14 3.28
C VAL A 59 -2.68 -2.67 3.26
N VAL A 60 -1.68 -1.80 3.38
CA VAL A 60 -1.88 -0.35 3.29
C VAL A 60 -1.29 0.12 1.97
N ILE A 61 -2.14 0.72 1.13
CA ILE A 61 -1.71 1.29 -0.13
C ILE A 61 -1.29 2.72 0.14
N VAL A 62 -0.09 3.07 -0.24
CA VAL A 62 0.45 4.42 -0.08
C VAL A 62 0.61 5.03 -1.47
N GLU A 63 0.06 6.23 -1.65
CA GLU A 63 0.10 6.94 -2.92
C GLU A 63 0.55 8.38 -2.70
N LYS A 64 1.23 8.91 -3.68
CA LYS A 64 1.63 10.31 -3.70
C LYS A 64 1.39 10.85 -5.09
N TRP A 65 0.68 11.97 -5.19
CA TRP A 65 0.31 12.59 -6.45
C TRP A 65 0.64 14.08 -6.41
N GLU A 66 0.94 14.64 -7.56
CA GLU A 66 1.21 16.09 -7.65
C GLU A 66 -0.05 16.88 -7.35
N THR A 67 -1.19 16.46 -7.88
CA THR A 67 -2.48 17.12 -7.70
C THR A 67 -3.58 16.08 -7.56
N LEU A 68 -4.80 16.53 -7.22
CA LEU A 68 -5.97 15.67 -7.10
C LEU A 68 -6.53 15.20 -8.44
N GLU A 69 -6.11 15.79 -9.52
CA GLU A 69 -6.65 15.47 -10.85
C GLU A 69 -6.09 14.19 -11.45
#